data_ae39ed10f969c4014cf41abf9550a9bf
#
_entry.id   ae39ed10f969c4014cf41abf9550a9bf
#
_cell.length_a   1.000
_cell.length_b   1.000
_cell.length_c   1.000
_cell.angle_alpha   90.00
_cell.angle_beta   90.00
_cell.angle_gamma   90.00
#
_symmetry.space_group_name_H-M   'P 1'
#
loop_
_entity.id
_entity.type
_entity.pdbx_description
1 polymer ?
#
loop_
_entity_poly.entity_id
_entity_poly.type
_entity_poly.pdbx_seq_one_letter_code
_entity_poly.pdbx_strand_id
1 'polypeptide(L)'
;MKTYLQVIISAVFFISANQIGCDSLSDLTKSGELVVSTVNNPHTHYSDHSGSKGFEYDLAKRFAHVLDLELRVIPAKNSTEALQLLDNGEADIAALGEKISSAPNFFQLETQPHTIANLAVVYMAGNSRPRKVSDLETLRISADIQSWSTDLIKSFVGIDFISSIPNASTKVLLDSIQTRAADVAIVNGIEFRLLQKLYPQLKLAFVIEETQIPIGWYVNNTSSGIVLKKLADHFIDTASKNGVTDSLRSKSFVSLSDFSNGDAFTFDKRIQERLPLYKDSINQVAEEFDLEWELLAAISYQESHWNPWATSPTGVRGMMMLTQRTAAELGVLERTDLYQSLRGGAEYFLDLHRRLPDDIFEPHRTSLALAAYNVGMGHLEDARVLTEKMGGDPHNWMDVSNYLPYLQIKKYYEPTKHGYARGAEAVTYVKNIQNYYQTLIWHKLVSKDSTQTSPDFQVALLPNSITGKHWSAL
;
A
#
# COMPACT_ATOMS: atom_id res chain seq x y z
N MET A 1 6.57 19.69 25.27
CA MET A 1 5.32 18.99 24.97
C MET A 1 5.47 17.46 24.87
N LYS A 2 6.60 16.91 24.38
CA LYS A 2 6.85 15.44 24.33
C LYS A 2 6.91 14.77 25.71
N THR A 3 7.49 15.42 26.71
CA THR A 3 7.69 14.88 28.08
C THR A 3 6.39 14.81 28.90
N TYR A 4 5.43 15.69 28.66
CA TYR A 4 4.13 15.69 29.38
C TYR A 4 3.20 14.58 28.90
N LEU A 5 3.26 14.22 27.60
CA LEU A 5 2.43 13.15 27.02
C LEU A 5 2.88 11.75 27.51
N GLN A 6 4.20 11.55 27.66
CA GLN A 6 4.75 10.29 28.20
C GLN A 6 4.40 10.09 29.68
N VAL A 7 4.43 11.16 30.49
CA VAL A 7 4.10 11.09 31.92
C VAL A 7 2.60 10.82 32.16
N ILE A 8 1.70 11.38 31.34
CA ILE A 8 0.25 11.14 31.48
C ILE A 8 -0.10 9.72 31.02
N ILE A 9 0.49 9.23 29.94
CA ILE A 9 0.27 7.85 29.45
C ILE A 9 0.79 6.82 30.48
N SER A 10 1.98 7.04 31.05
CA SER A 10 2.53 6.17 32.10
C SER A 10 1.70 6.21 33.40
N ALA A 11 1.18 7.36 33.81
CA ALA A 11 0.40 7.47 35.05
C ALA A 11 -1.00 6.84 34.93
N VAL A 12 -1.67 6.94 33.79
CA VAL A 12 -2.99 6.30 33.54
C VAL A 12 -2.85 4.80 33.39
N PHE A 13 -1.74 4.31 32.82
CA PHE A 13 -1.43 2.87 32.72
C PHE A 13 -1.15 2.26 34.12
N PHE A 14 -0.47 2.96 35.01
CA PHE A 14 -0.18 2.48 36.38
C PHE A 14 -1.45 2.37 37.26
N ILE A 15 -2.45 3.22 37.05
CA ILE A 15 -3.69 3.21 37.83
C ILE A 15 -4.65 2.13 37.36
N SER A 16 -4.70 1.81 36.05
CA SER A 16 -5.53 0.72 35.53
C SER A 16 -4.88 -0.66 35.64
N ALA A 17 -3.56 -0.77 35.66
CA ALA A 17 -2.84 -2.02 35.84
C ALA A 17 -2.99 -2.62 37.25
N ASN A 18 -3.25 -1.80 38.28
CA ASN A 18 -3.47 -2.29 39.64
C ASN A 18 -4.86 -2.96 39.87
N GLN A 19 -5.79 -2.92 38.92
CA GLN A 19 -7.09 -3.62 38.98
C GLN A 19 -7.16 -4.85 38.03
N ILE A 20 -6.16 -5.08 37.20
CA ILE A 20 -6.10 -6.18 36.24
C ILE A 20 -5.02 -7.16 36.74
N GLY A 21 -5.41 -8.40 36.99
CA GLY A 21 -4.56 -9.42 37.65
C GLY A 21 -3.13 -9.47 37.08
N CYS A 22 -2.15 -9.30 37.96
CA CYS A 22 -0.72 -9.21 37.62
C CYS A 22 -0.17 -10.42 36.82
N ASP A 23 -0.77 -11.59 36.95
CA ASP A 23 -0.25 -12.84 36.37
C ASP A 23 -0.45 -12.93 34.85
N SER A 24 -1.51 -12.34 34.29
CA SER A 24 -1.81 -12.40 32.85
C SER A 24 -1.03 -11.38 32.01
N LEU A 25 -0.60 -10.27 32.61
CA LEU A 25 0.27 -9.29 31.93
C LEU A 25 1.73 -9.78 31.89
N SER A 26 2.15 -10.54 32.91
CA SER A 26 3.50 -11.08 33.00
C SER A 26 3.81 -12.07 31.88
N ASP A 27 2.82 -12.76 31.34
CA ASP A 27 3.04 -13.72 30.24
C ASP A 27 3.24 -13.02 28.89
N LEU A 28 2.54 -11.93 28.62
CA LEU A 28 2.73 -11.08 27.43
C LEU A 28 4.09 -10.35 27.44
N THR A 29 4.55 -9.93 28.63
CA THR A 29 5.81 -9.18 28.75
C THR A 29 7.05 -10.07 28.86
N LYS A 30 6.90 -11.38 29.11
CA LYS A 30 8.05 -12.32 29.23
C LYS A 30 8.84 -12.48 27.93
N SER A 31 8.18 -12.42 26.77
CA SER A 31 8.84 -12.50 25.46
C SER A 31 9.53 -11.21 25.05
N GLY A 32 9.11 -10.06 25.60
CA GLY A 32 9.53 -8.73 25.14
C GLY A 32 8.97 -8.35 23.76
N GLU A 33 8.12 -9.19 23.16
CA GLU A 33 7.56 -9.00 21.83
C GLU A 33 6.02 -8.97 21.85
N LEU A 34 5.43 -8.15 21.00
CA LEU A 34 4.02 -8.26 20.57
C LEU A 34 3.98 -8.92 19.20
N VAL A 35 3.39 -10.11 19.13
CA VAL A 35 3.32 -10.88 17.88
C VAL A 35 2.00 -10.62 17.18
N VAL A 36 2.05 -10.13 15.96
CA VAL A 36 0.88 -9.80 15.16
C VAL A 36 0.83 -10.61 13.88
N SER A 37 -0.21 -11.43 13.70
CA SER A 37 -0.50 -12.09 12.43
C SER A 37 -1.31 -11.13 11.53
N THR A 38 -0.97 -11.09 10.24
CA THR A 38 -1.64 -10.22 9.28
C THR A 38 -1.51 -10.77 7.86
N VAL A 39 -2.33 -10.30 6.94
CA VAL A 39 -2.25 -10.67 5.53
C VAL A 39 -1.36 -9.65 4.80
N ASN A 40 -0.56 -10.12 3.84
CA ASN A 40 0.26 -9.21 3.02
C ASN A 40 -0.60 -8.55 1.94
N ASN A 41 -1.00 -7.31 2.19
CA ASN A 41 -1.66 -6.46 1.19
C ASN A 41 -1.34 -4.96 1.46
N PRO A 42 -1.65 -4.06 0.53
CA PRO A 42 -1.36 -2.63 0.67
C PRO A 42 -1.98 -1.95 1.90
N HIS A 43 -3.09 -2.48 2.42
CA HIS A 43 -3.78 -1.92 3.58
C HIS A 43 -3.21 -2.41 4.91
N THR A 44 -2.90 -3.69 5.00
CA THR A 44 -2.51 -4.33 6.27
C THR A 44 -1.01 -4.26 6.51
N HIS A 45 -0.25 -5.03 5.73
CA HIS A 45 1.21 -5.12 5.85
C HIS A 45 1.84 -5.46 4.50
N TYR A 46 2.94 -4.83 4.18
CA TYR A 46 3.87 -5.22 3.13
C TYR A 46 5.27 -4.71 3.46
N SER A 47 6.30 -5.30 2.84
CA SER A 47 7.68 -4.88 3.00
C SER A 47 8.28 -4.46 1.66
N ASP A 48 9.10 -3.42 1.69
CA ASP A 48 9.93 -2.96 0.59
C ASP A 48 11.35 -2.61 1.10
N HIS A 49 12.24 -2.11 0.22
CA HIS A 49 13.60 -1.72 0.58
C HIS A 49 13.69 -0.75 1.78
N SER A 50 12.61 -0.03 2.08
CA SER A 50 12.55 0.90 3.22
C SER A 50 11.96 0.27 4.49
N GLY A 51 11.65 -1.03 4.47
CA GLY A 51 11.11 -1.80 5.59
C GLY A 51 9.63 -2.09 5.49
N SER A 52 9.04 -2.48 6.61
CA SER A 52 7.62 -2.82 6.71
C SER A 52 6.71 -1.60 6.73
N LYS A 53 5.58 -1.70 6.04
CA LYS A 53 4.57 -0.65 5.84
C LYS A 53 3.16 -1.23 5.88
N GLY A 54 2.18 -0.36 5.96
CA GLY A 54 0.75 -0.66 5.96
C GLY A 54 0.05 -0.03 7.16
N PHE A 55 -1.25 0.24 7.02
CA PHE A 55 -2.00 0.89 8.10
C PHE A 55 -2.04 0.03 9.36
N GLU A 56 -2.34 -1.26 9.22
CA GLU A 56 -2.38 -2.18 10.37
C GLU A 56 -1.01 -2.34 11.03
N TYR A 57 0.05 -2.45 10.21
CA TYR A 57 1.41 -2.50 10.71
C TYR A 57 1.79 -1.23 11.50
N ASP A 58 1.55 -0.05 10.94
CA ASP A 58 1.90 1.23 11.57
C ASP A 58 1.10 1.44 12.88
N LEU A 59 -0.17 1.00 12.92
CA LEU A 59 -1.00 1.08 14.12
C LEU A 59 -0.52 0.08 15.18
N ALA A 60 -0.24 -1.18 14.81
CA ALA A 60 0.28 -2.21 15.71
C ALA A 60 1.66 -1.84 16.26
N LYS A 61 2.53 -1.24 15.45
CA LYS A 61 3.86 -0.75 15.89
C LYS A 61 3.74 0.32 16.97
N ARG A 62 2.78 1.23 16.84
CA ARG A 62 2.52 2.23 17.89
C ARG A 62 1.94 1.59 19.15
N PHE A 63 1.10 0.58 19.01
CA PHE A 63 0.56 -0.15 20.16
C PHE A 63 1.66 -0.93 20.89
N ALA A 64 2.52 -1.66 20.19
CA ALA A 64 3.68 -2.34 20.77
C ALA A 64 4.59 -1.36 21.53
N HIS A 65 4.87 -0.18 20.93
CA HIS A 65 5.67 0.87 21.59
C HIS A 65 4.99 1.40 22.87
N VAL A 66 3.67 1.53 22.92
CA VAL A 66 2.94 1.93 24.14
C VAL A 66 3.05 0.87 25.24
N LEU A 67 3.14 -0.41 24.86
CA LEU A 67 3.33 -1.53 25.78
C LEU A 67 4.80 -1.77 26.19
N ASP A 68 5.74 -1.00 25.63
CA ASP A 68 7.20 -1.20 25.76
C ASP A 68 7.66 -2.60 25.26
N LEU A 69 7.06 -3.03 24.14
CA LEU A 69 7.33 -4.30 23.46
C LEU A 69 7.87 -4.05 22.04
N GLU A 70 8.68 -4.99 21.55
CA GLU A 70 9.04 -5.03 20.13
C GLU A 70 7.92 -5.63 19.29
N LEU A 71 7.64 -5.07 18.11
CA LEU A 71 6.66 -5.65 17.20
C LEU A 71 7.29 -6.75 16.35
N ARG A 72 6.74 -7.97 16.42
CA ARG A 72 7.04 -9.05 15.48
C ARG A 72 5.81 -9.36 14.63
N VAL A 73 5.95 -9.29 13.30
CA VAL A 73 4.87 -9.57 12.35
C VAL A 73 5.04 -10.96 11.74
N ILE A 74 3.96 -11.73 11.71
CA ILE A 74 3.86 -13.01 10.99
C ILE A 74 2.90 -12.80 9.80
N PRO A 75 3.42 -12.71 8.56
CA PRO A 75 2.57 -12.60 7.39
C PRO A 75 1.92 -13.96 7.09
N ALA A 76 0.59 -13.96 6.98
CA ALA A 76 -0.24 -15.10 6.60
C ALA A 76 -0.66 -15.00 5.12
N LYS A 77 -1.02 -16.14 4.52
CA LYS A 77 -1.50 -16.21 3.13
C LYS A 77 -2.89 -15.61 2.95
N ASN A 78 -3.72 -15.75 3.98
CA ASN A 78 -5.10 -15.25 4.00
C ASN A 78 -5.56 -15.05 5.46
N SER A 79 -6.72 -14.46 5.64
CA SER A 79 -7.29 -14.15 6.95
C SER A 79 -7.58 -15.40 7.78
N THR A 80 -7.91 -16.53 7.15
CA THR A 80 -8.12 -17.80 7.85
C THR A 80 -6.82 -18.31 8.49
N GLU A 81 -5.70 -18.30 7.77
CA GLU A 81 -4.40 -18.68 8.30
C GLU A 81 -3.96 -17.71 9.42
N ALA A 82 -4.20 -16.42 9.27
CA ALA A 82 -3.87 -15.43 10.30
C ALA A 82 -4.66 -15.69 11.61
N LEU A 83 -5.94 -16.06 11.51
CA LEU A 83 -6.73 -16.46 12.66
C LEU A 83 -6.28 -17.81 13.25
N GLN A 84 -5.84 -18.76 12.44
CA GLN A 84 -5.27 -20.03 12.91
C GLN A 84 -3.98 -19.80 13.72
N LEU A 85 -3.10 -18.89 13.27
CA LEU A 85 -1.90 -18.51 14.04
C LEU A 85 -2.28 -17.91 15.40
N LEU A 86 -3.34 -17.12 15.44
CA LEU A 86 -3.89 -16.58 16.68
C LEU A 86 -4.42 -17.71 17.59
N ASP A 87 -5.26 -18.62 17.07
CA ASP A 87 -5.84 -19.74 17.83
C ASP A 87 -4.78 -20.70 18.39
N ASN A 88 -3.71 -20.95 17.62
CA ASN A 88 -2.59 -21.77 18.04
C ASN A 88 -1.72 -21.10 19.11
N GLY A 89 -1.92 -19.82 19.42
CA GLY A 89 -1.07 -19.03 20.32
C GLY A 89 0.30 -18.66 19.73
N GLU A 90 0.43 -18.71 18.40
CA GLU A 90 1.62 -18.28 17.66
C GLU A 90 1.62 -16.76 17.42
N ALA A 91 0.45 -16.13 17.51
CA ALA A 91 0.26 -14.68 17.49
C ALA A 91 -0.61 -14.24 18.67
N ASP A 92 -0.41 -13.00 19.12
CA ASP A 92 -1.18 -12.34 20.18
C ASP A 92 -2.39 -11.60 19.62
N ILE A 93 -2.23 -11.04 18.41
CA ILE A 93 -3.23 -10.26 17.68
C ILE A 93 -3.29 -10.74 16.23
N ALA A 94 -4.51 -10.81 15.65
CA ALA A 94 -4.69 -10.86 14.22
C ALA A 94 -5.24 -9.51 13.71
N ALA A 95 -4.44 -8.82 12.88
CA ALA A 95 -4.75 -7.51 12.30
C ALA A 95 -5.01 -7.68 10.80
N LEU A 96 -6.29 -7.88 10.44
CA LEU A 96 -6.70 -8.34 9.11
C LEU A 96 -7.09 -7.20 8.17
N GLY A 97 -7.42 -6.01 8.70
CA GLY A 97 -7.94 -4.89 7.92
C GLY A 97 -9.34 -5.12 7.34
N GLU A 98 -10.00 -6.20 7.73
CA GLU A 98 -11.34 -6.57 7.30
C GLU A 98 -12.16 -7.16 8.44
N LYS A 99 -13.49 -7.16 8.27
CA LYS A 99 -14.44 -7.82 9.17
C LYS A 99 -14.67 -9.25 8.72
N ILE A 100 -14.43 -10.22 9.59
CA ILE A 100 -14.75 -11.62 9.33
C ILE A 100 -16.18 -11.90 9.80
N SER A 101 -17.10 -12.12 8.85
CA SER A 101 -18.53 -12.28 9.14
C SER A 101 -18.93 -13.71 9.50
N SER A 102 -18.14 -14.71 9.15
CA SER A 102 -18.46 -16.13 9.35
C SER A 102 -17.21 -16.98 9.54
N ALA A 103 -16.65 -16.95 10.73
CA ALA A 103 -15.69 -17.95 11.16
C ALA A 103 -16.45 -19.00 12.00
N PRO A 104 -16.86 -20.13 11.44
CA PRO A 104 -17.80 -21.04 12.10
C PRO A 104 -17.29 -21.71 13.38
N ASN A 105 -16.01 -21.60 13.72
CA ASN A 105 -15.38 -22.28 14.85
C ASN A 105 -14.35 -21.44 15.63
N PHE A 106 -14.29 -20.13 15.43
CA PHE A 106 -13.30 -19.30 16.09
C PHE A 106 -13.91 -18.58 17.30
N PHE A 107 -13.31 -18.77 18.47
CA PHE A 107 -13.71 -18.14 19.73
C PHE A 107 -12.87 -16.88 20.02
N GLN A 108 -12.62 -16.06 18.99
CA GLN A 108 -11.88 -14.84 19.18
C GLN A 108 -12.76 -13.70 19.68
N LEU A 109 -12.12 -12.77 20.38
CA LEU A 109 -12.69 -11.49 20.76
C LEU A 109 -12.22 -10.43 19.77
N GLU A 110 -13.12 -9.58 19.34
CA GLU A 110 -12.81 -8.43 18.52
C GLU A 110 -12.61 -7.20 19.41
N THR A 111 -11.58 -6.40 19.12
CA THR A 111 -11.39 -5.09 19.77
C THR A 111 -12.46 -4.11 19.31
N GLN A 112 -12.56 -2.95 19.98
CA GLN A 112 -13.32 -1.86 19.36
C GLN A 112 -12.72 -1.48 18.00
N PRO A 113 -13.56 -0.99 17.07
CA PRO A 113 -13.10 -0.70 15.71
C PRO A 113 -12.16 0.52 15.69
N HIS A 114 -11.03 0.38 15.03
CA HIS A 114 -10.15 1.50 14.67
C HIS A 114 -10.56 2.12 13.33
N THR A 115 -11.41 1.46 12.57
CA THR A 115 -11.86 1.88 11.24
C THR A 115 -13.32 1.50 11.04
N ILE A 116 -14.08 2.38 10.40
CA ILE A 116 -15.41 2.07 9.87
C ILE A 116 -15.29 2.12 8.35
N ALA A 117 -15.52 0.98 7.69
CA ALA A 117 -15.58 0.90 6.24
C ALA A 117 -17.04 0.94 5.77
N ASN A 118 -17.24 1.43 4.54
CA ASN A 118 -18.52 1.33 3.84
C ASN A 118 -18.32 0.55 2.55
N LEU A 119 -19.38 -0.14 2.10
CA LEU A 119 -19.38 -0.71 0.77
C LEU A 119 -19.50 0.39 -0.29
N ALA A 120 -18.80 0.18 -1.39
CA ALA A 120 -18.73 1.09 -2.51
C ALA A 120 -19.12 0.38 -3.80
N VAL A 121 -19.92 1.03 -4.62
CA VAL A 121 -20.25 0.58 -5.97
C VAL A 121 -19.21 1.12 -6.92
N VAL A 122 -18.56 0.24 -7.67
CA VAL A 122 -17.50 0.55 -8.63
C VAL A 122 -17.97 0.18 -10.03
N TYR A 123 -17.63 0.99 -11.02
CA TYR A 123 -18.02 0.80 -12.41
C TYR A 123 -16.87 1.16 -13.38
N MET A 124 -16.98 0.73 -14.65
CA MET A 124 -16.02 1.05 -15.71
C MET A 124 -16.24 2.49 -16.21
N ALA A 125 -15.19 3.30 -16.26
CA ALA A 125 -15.23 4.62 -16.89
C ALA A 125 -15.66 4.50 -18.36
N GLY A 126 -16.56 5.40 -18.78
CA GLY A 126 -17.17 5.36 -20.12
C GLY A 126 -18.55 4.68 -20.16
N ASN A 127 -18.91 3.87 -19.16
CA ASN A 127 -20.25 3.36 -18.97
C ASN A 127 -21.14 4.38 -18.22
N SER A 128 -22.46 4.20 -18.29
CA SER A 128 -23.41 4.97 -17.48
C SER A 128 -23.12 4.79 -15.99
N ARG A 129 -22.92 5.90 -15.26
CA ARG A 129 -22.66 5.88 -13.83
C ARG A 129 -23.95 5.62 -13.06
N PRO A 130 -24.11 4.51 -12.34
CA PRO A 130 -25.20 4.34 -11.38
C PRO A 130 -25.04 5.33 -10.22
N ARG A 131 -26.16 5.84 -9.68
CA ARG A 131 -26.16 6.87 -8.62
C ARG A 131 -26.77 6.42 -7.32
N LYS A 132 -27.58 5.34 -7.34
CA LYS A 132 -28.30 4.76 -6.20
C LYS A 132 -28.51 3.26 -6.41
N VAL A 133 -28.90 2.56 -5.37
CA VAL A 133 -29.06 1.10 -5.37
C VAL A 133 -30.10 0.67 -6.43
N SER A 134 -31.21 1.39 -6.62
CA SER A 134 -32.21 1.03 -7.65
C SER A 134 -31.69 1.11 -9.09
N ASP A 135 -30.60 1.84 -9.37
CA ASP A 135 -30.00 1.87 -10.71
C ASP A 135 -29.22 0.56 -11.02
N LEU A 136 -29.06 -0.31 -10.03
CA LEU A 136 -28.36 -1.58 -10.16
C LEU A 136 -29.27 -2.74 -10.65
N GLU A 137 -30.59 -2.56 -10.66
CA GLU A 137 -31.57 -3.61 -10.97
C GLU A 137 -31.36 -4.31 -12.32
N THR A 138 -30.80 -3.62 -13.30
CA THR A 138 -30.55 -4.13 -14.65
C THR A 138 -29.10 -4.47 -14.92
N LEU A 139 -28.21 -4.29 -13.94
CA LEU A 139 -26.78 -4.48 -14.07
C LEU A 139 -26.34 -5.82 -13.51
N ARG A 140 -25.32 -6.43 -14.12
CA ARG A 140 -24.62 -7.60 -13.58
C ARG A 140 -23.70 -7.12 -12.46
N ILE A 141 -23.93 -7.61 -11.25
CA ILE A 141 -23.23 -7.19 -10.05
C ILE A 141 -22.28 -8.31 -9.61
N SER A 142 -21.03 -7.97 -9.34
CA SER A 142 -20.08 -8.85 -8.67
C SER A 142 -19.92 -8.41 -7.22
N ALA A 143 -20.12 -9.33 -6.26
CA ALA A 143 -20.01 -9.03 -4.84
C ALA A 143 -19.75 -10.30 -4.02
N ASP A 144 -19.20 -10.17 -2.82
CA ASP A 144 -19.19 -11.21 -1.80
C ASP A 144 -20.36 -10.98 -0.82
N ILE A 145 -21.55 -11.48 -1.18
CA ILE A 145 -22.75 -11.33 -0.35
C ILE A 145 -22.71 -12.14 0.94
N GLN A 146 -21.82 -13.14 1.07
CA GLN A 146 -21.70 -13.94 2.29
C GLN A 146 -21.11 -13.12 3.44
N SER A 147 -20.37 -12.08 3.12
CA SER A 147 -19.84 -11.12 4.10
C SER A 147 -20.87 -10.07 4.54
N TRP A 148 -22.07 -10.01 3.93
CA TRP A 148 -23.06 -8.98 4.19
C TRP A 148 -24.00 -9.36 5.35
N SER A 149 -24.45 -8.33 6.08
CA SER A 149 -25.52 -8.54 7.06
C SER A 149 -26.87 -8.84 6.37
N THR A 150 -27.75 -9.54 7.09
CA THR A 150 -29.10 -9.86 6.59
C THR A 150 -29.89 -8.61 6.18
N ASP A 151 -29.72 -7.51 6.91
CA ASP A 151 -30.44 -6.26 6.61
C ASP A 151 -29.87 -5.58 5.36
N LEU A 152 -28.57 -5.68 5.13
CA LEU A 152 -27.96 -5.20 3.89
C LEU A 152 -28.46 -6.03 2.69
N ILE A 153 -28.52 -7.36 2.81
CA ILE A 153 -29.06 -8.22 1.76
C ILE A 153 -30.49 -7.81 1.42
N LYS A 154 -31.33 -7.49 2.43
CA LYS A 154 -32.71 -7.03 2.21
C LYS A 154 -32.79 -5.70 1.44
N SER A 155 -31.81 -4.81 1.56
CA SER A 155 -31.80 -3.54 0.83
C SER A 155 -31.59 -3.73 -0.69
N PHE A 156 -31.13 -4.92 -1.11
CA PHE A 156 -30.95 -5.33 -2.50
C PHE A 156 -32.10 -6.23 -3.00
N VAL A 157 -33.22 -6.32 -2.30
CA VAL A 157 -34.39 -7.09 -2.75
C VAL A 157 -34.90 -6.50 -4.08
N GLY A 158 -35.07 -7.39 -5.08
CA GLY A 158 -35.44 -7.00 -6.46
C GLY A 158 -34.28 -6.93 -7.44
N ILE A 159 -33.04 -7.17 -6.98
CA ILE A 159 -31.87 -7.26 -7.86
C ILE A 159 -31.59 -8.74 -8.14
N ASP A 160 -31.90 -9.19 -9.36
CA ASP A 160 -31.83 -10.62 -9.73
C ASP A 160 -30.44 -11.05 -10.23
N PHE A 161 -29.54 -10.11 -10.52
CA PHE A 161 -28.27 -10.38 -11.21
C PHE A 161 -27.03 -10.15 -10.36
N ILE A 162 -27.04 -10.65 -9.10
CA ILE A 162 -25.84 -10.62 -8.27
C ILE A 162 -25.08 -11.93 -8.43
N SER A 163 -23.89 -11.84 -9.03
CA SER A 163 -22.91 -12.93 -8.99
C SER A 163 -22.16 -12.87 -7.67
N SER A 164 -22.49 -13.75 -6.74
CA SER A 164 -21.76 -13.88 -5.49
C SER A 164 -20.54 -14.76 -5.68
N ILE A 165 -19.38 -14.23 -5.31
CA ILE A 165 -18.11 -14.97 -5.27
C ILE A 165 -17.73 -15.07 -3.80
N PRO A 166 -17.93 -16.24 -3.16
CA PRO A 166 -17.66 -16.41 -1.74
C PRO A 166 -16.19 -16.16 -1.40
N ASN A 167 -15.97 -15.39 -0.32
CA ASN A 167 -14.63 -15.01 0.15
C ASN A 167 -13.76 -14.34 -0.93
N ALA A 168 -14.38 -13.65 -1.89
CA ALA A 168 -13.67 -12.95 -2.93
C ALA A 168 -12.93 -11.74 -2.37
N SER A 169 -11.63 -11.65 -2.64
CA SER A 169 -10.89 -10.40 -2.39
C SER A 169 -11.44 -9.27 -3.28
N THR A 170 -11.29 -8.03 -2.84
CA THR A 170 -11.67 -6.84 -3.63
C THR A 170 -11.08 -6.89 -5.05
N LYS A 171 -9.86 -7.43 -5.20
CA LYS A 171 -9.25 -7.64 -6.52
C LYS A 171 -10.11 -8.50 -7.45
N VAL A 172 -10.54 -9.66 -7.00
CA VAL A 172 -11.34 -10.61 -7.82
C VAL A 172 -12.63 -9.93 -8.29
N LEU A 173 -13.27 -9.16 -7.40
CA LEU A 173 -14.47 -8.40 -7.74
C LEU A 173 -14.20 -7.29 -8.77
N LEU A 174 -13.08 -6.58 -8.65
CA LEU A 174 -12.67 -5.54 -9.61
C LEU A 174 -12.26 -6.13 -10.97
N ASP A 175 -11.56 -7.25 -10.98
CA ASP A 175 -11.18 -7.97 -12.21
C ASP A 175 -12.41 -8.42 -13.01
N SER A 176 -13.52 -8.74 -12.34
CA SER A 176 -14.77 -9.11 -13.02
C SER A 176 -15.33 -7.97 -13.88
N ILE A 177 -15.13 -6.71 -13.49
CA ILE A 177 -15.51 -5.55 -14.31
C ILE A 177 -14.55 -5.41 -15.50
N GLN A 178 -13.25 -5.57 -15.28
CA GLN A 178 -12.24 -5.46 -16.36
C GLN A 178 -12.44 -6.51 -17.44
N THR A 179 -12.78 -7.74 -17.05
CA THR A 179 -13.07 -8.85 -17.97
C THR A 179 -14.48 -8.78 -18.56
N ARG A 180 -15.28 -7.79 -18.17
CA ARG A 180 -16.68 -7.63 -18.57
C ARG A 180 -17.60 -8.80 -18.15
N ALA A 181 -17.21 -9.54 -17.14
CA ALA A 181 -18.06 -10.54 -16.51
C ALA A 181 -19.15 -9.87 -15.65
N ALA A 182 -18.86 -8.70 -15.07
CA ALA A 182 -19.81 -7.84 -14.37
C ALA A 182 -19.81 -6.41 -14.94
N ASP A 183 -20.90 -5.68 -14.74
CA ASP A 183 -21.02 -4.27 -15.12
C ASP A 183 -20.58 -3.35 -13.96
N VAL A 184 -20.79 -3.82 -12.72
CA VAL A 184 -20.39 -3.17 -11.48
C VAL A 184 -19.89 -4.19 -10.46
N ALA A 185 -19.08 -3.73 -9.51
CA ALA A 185 -18.73 -4.50 -8.32
C ALA A 185 -19.10 -3.73 -7.05
N ILE A 186 -19.48 -4.45 -6.01
CA ILE A 186 -19.69 -3.91 -4.67
C ILE A 186 -18.56 -4.41 -3.79
N VAL A 187 -17.74 -3.49 -3.32
CA VAL A 187 -16.46 -3.77 -2.66
C VAL A 187 -16.28 -2.93 -1.40
N ASN A 188 -15.31 -3.28 -0.56
CA ASN A 188 -14.87 -2.41 0.53
C ASN A 188 -14.33 -1.08 -0.04
N GLY A 189 -14.93 0.04 0.35
CA GLY A 189 -14.60 1.35 -0.19
C GLY A 189 -13.19 1.83 0.19
N ILE A 190 -12.63 1.37 1.31
CA ILE A 190 -11.27 1.68 1.72
C ILE A 190 -10.28 0.95 0.82
N GLU A 191 -10.46 -0.35 0.64
CA GLU A 191 -9.62 -1.17 -0.25
C GLU A 191 -9.68 -0.69 -1.70
N PHE A 192 -10.88 -0.36 -2.19
CA PHE A 192 -10.99 0.21 -3.54
C PHE A 192 -10.17 1.48 -3.72
N ARG A 193 -10.19 2.39 -2.74
CA ARG A 193 -9.39 3.63 -2.81
C ARG A 193 -7.88 3.34 -2.88
N LEU A 194 -7.41 2.33 -2.15
CA LEU A 194 -6.01 1.90 -2.21
C LEU A 194 -5.69 1.27 -3.56
N LEU A 195 -6.55 0.37 -4.04
CA LEU A 195 -6.34 -0.35 -5.29
C LEU A 195 -6.64 0.49 -6.54
N GLN A 196 -7.26 1.67 -6.41
CA GLN A 196 -7.71 2.48 -7.54
C GLN A 196 -6.59 2.82 -8.54
N LYS A 197 -5.33 2.92 -8.09
CA LYS A 197 -4.18 3.17 -8.96
C LYS A 197 -3.81 1.97 -9.84
N LEU A 198 -4.13 0.75 -9.37
CA LEU A 198 -4.00 -0.49 -10.15
C LEU A 198 -5.16 -0.66 -11.15
N TYR A 199 -6.25 0.09 -10.96
CA TYR A 199 -7.47 0.04 -11.75
C TYR A 199 -7.89 1.43 -12.22
N PRO A 200 -7.05 2.15 -12.97
CA PRO A 200 -7.29 3.56 -13.32
C PRO A 200 -8.56 3.79 -14.16
N GLN A 201 -9.02 2.75 -14.87
CA GLN A 201 -10.26 2.76 -15.64
C GLN A 201 -11.51 2.54 -14.79
N LEU A 202 -11.38 2.04 -13.56
CA LEU A 202 -12.51 1.86 -12.65
C LEU A 202 -12.74 3.12 -11.83
N LYS A 203 -14.01 3.45 -11.61
CA LYS A 203 -14.43 4.66 -10.89
C LYS A 203 -15.44 4.33 -9.81
N LEU A 204 -15.38 5.09 -8.73
CA LEU A 204 -16.40 5.08 -7.70
C LEU A 204 -17.71 5.63 -8.26
N ALA A 205 -18.76 4.83 -8.23
CA ALA A 205 -20.11 5.28 -8.57
C ALA A 205 -20.73 6.03 -7.38
N PHE A 206 -20.92 5.34 -6.27
CA PHE A 206 -21.39 5.89 -5.00
C PHE A 206 -20.99 4.98 -3.84
N VAL A 207 -21.11 5.48 -2.62
CA VAL A 207 -20.91 4.73 -1.37
C VAL A 207 -22.29 4.37 -0.83
N ILE A 208 -22.44 3.15 -0.33
CA ILE A 208 -23.66 2.70 0.35
C ILE A 208 -23.51 3.08 1.84
N GLU A 209 -24.04 4.24 2.21
CA GLU A 209 -23.78 4.88 3.51
C GLU A 209 -24.31 4.08 4.69
N GLU A 210 -25.36 3.27 4.47
CA GLU A 210 -25.97 2.42 5.49
C GLU A 210 -25.09 1.22 5.89
N THR A 211 -24.00 0.97 5.15
CA THR A 211 -23.10 -0.17 5.38
C THR A 211 -21.92 0.23 6.25
N GLN A 212 -22.15 0.41 7.53
CA GLN A 212 -21.05 0.66 8.47
C GLN A 212 -20.44 -0.66 8.91
N ILE A 213 -19.29 -1.02 8.33
CA ILE A 213 -18.55 -2.24 8.65
C ILE A 213 -17.45 -1.86 9.65
N PRO A 214 -17.58 -2.22 10.93
CA PRO A 214 -16.54 -1.98 11.91
C PRO A 214 -15.38 -2.93 11.68
N ILE A 215 -14.16 -2.41 11.63
CA ILE A 215 -12.92 -3.15 11.49
C ILE A 215 -12.07 -2.93 12.73
N GLY A 216 -11.78 -4.01 13.44
CA GLY A 216 -10.94 -4.07 14.62
C GLY A 216 -9.92 -5.20 14.52
N TRP A 217 -9.14 -5.38 15.58
CA TRP A 217 -8.23 -6.50 15.72
C TRP A 217 -8.91 -7.68 16.39
N TYR A 218 -8.41 -8.89 16.15
CA TYR A 218 -8.85 -10.11 16.80
C TYR A 218 -7.81 -10.57 17.82
N VAL A 219 -8.26 -11.02 18.98
CA VAL A 219 -7.44 -11.59 20.04
C VAL A 219 -8.08 -12.89 20.56
N ASN A 220 -7.29 -13.79 21.13
CA ASN A 220 -7.82 -15.02 21.71
C ASN A 220 -8.77 -14.77 22.90
N ASN A 221 -9.77 -15.62 23.06
CA ASN A 221 -10.67 -15.60 24.23
C ASN A 221 -10.04 -16.36 25.42
N THR A 222 -8.84 -15.95 25.80
CA THR A 222 -8.11 -16.43 27.00
C THR A 222 -8.02 -15.30 28.01
N SER A 223 -7.57 -15.62 29.22
CA SER A 223 -7.38 -14.60 30.27
C SER A 223 -6.41 -13.50 29.82
N SER A 224 -5.30 -13.87 29.16
CA SER A 224 -4.34 -12.92 28.60
C SER A 224 -4.92 -12.15 27.42
N GLY A 225 -5.64 -12.80 26.52
CA GLY A 225 -6.31 -12.15 25.39
C GLY A 225 -7.38 -11.14 25.81
N ILE A 226 -8.15 -11.41 26.87
CA ILE A 226 -9.11 -10.46 27.45
C ILE A 226 -8.41 -9.21 27.97
N VAL A 227 -7.25 -9.37 28.61
CA VAL A 227 -6.41 -8.25 29.08
C VAL A 227 -5.88 -7.46 27.88
N LEU A 228 -5.31 -8.16 26.90
CA LEU A 228 -4.78 -7.56 25.68
C LEU A 228 -5.85 -6.78 24.91
N LYS A 229 -7.07 -7.34 24.81
CA LYS A 229 -8.23 -6.63 24.23
C LYS A 229 -8.52 -5.31 24.94
N LYS A 230 -8.56 -5.30 26.26
CA LYS A 230 -8.83 -4.07 27.04
C LYS A 230 -7.76 -3.01 26.81
N LEU A 231 -6.51 -3.43 26.72
CA LEU A 231 -5.38 -2.53 26.43
C LEU A 231 -5.48 -1.97 25.00
N ALA A 232 -5.78 -2.84 24.03
CA ALA A 232 -5.98 -2.45 22.63
C ALA A 232 -7.18 -1.50 22.46
N ASP A 233 -8.32 -1.82 23.11
CA ASP A 233 -9.51 -0.97 23.10
C ASP A 233 -9.21 0.45 23.61
N HIS A 234 -8.50 0.55 24.74
CA HIS A 234 -8.08 1.85 25.31
C HIS A 234 -7.10 2.60 24.40
N PHE A 235 -6.14 1.89 23.81
CA PHE A 235 -5.19 2.46 22.85
C PHE A 235 -5.91 3.00 21.61
N ILE A 236 -6.81 2.20 21.01
CA ILE A 236 -7.57 2.55 19.81
C ILE A 236 -8.45 3.78 20.07
N ASP A 237 -9.16 3.82 21.22
CA ASP A 237 -9.98 4.98 21.61
C ASP A 237 -9.11 6.25 21.72
N THR A 238 -7.97 6.15 22.39
CA THR A 238 -7.03 7.27 22.55
C THR A 238 -6.43 7.70 21.23
N ALA A 239 -6.00 6.76 20.38
CA ALA A 239 -5.43 7.03 19.08
C ALA A 239 -6.44 7.69 18.13
N SER A 240 -7.70 7.27 18.19
CA SER A 240 -8.80 7.87 17.41
C SER A 240 -9.10 9.30 17.87
N LYS A 241 -9.26 9.52 19.16
CA LYS A 241 -9.52 10.86 19.73
C LYS A 241 -8.41 11.86 19.45
N ASN A 242 -7.17 11.40 19.41
CA ASN A 242 -5.99 12.24 19.13
C ASN A 242 -5.67 12.36 17.61
N GLY A 243 -6.51 11.83 16.72
CA GLY A 243 -6.33 11.90 15.28
C GLY A 243 -5.17 11.03 14.74
N VAL A 244 -4.62 10.14 15.56
CA VAL A 244 -3.51 9.26 15.15
C VAL A 244 -3.96 8.27 14.07
N THR A 245 -5.13 7.65 14.24
CA THR A 245 -5.70 6.73 13.25
C THR A 245 -5.95 7.41 11.91
N ASP A 246 -6.48 8.66 11.92
CA ASP A 246 -6.73 9.43 10.71
C ASP A 246 -5.42 9.86 10.03
N SER A 247 -4.42 10.23 10.82
CA SER A 247 -3.08 10.56 10.31
C SER A 247 -2.41 9.36 9.63
N LEU A 248 -2.46 8.17 10.24
CA LEU A 248 -1.90 6.94 9.67
C LEU A 248 -2.66 6.54 8.39
N ARG A 249 -3.99 6.63 8.41
CA ARG A 249 -4.83 6.35 7.23
C ARG A 249 -4.51 7.31 6.10
N SER A 250 -4.44 8.62 6.39
CA SER A 250 -4.08 9.63 5.39
C SER A 250 -2.71 9.37 4.79
N LYS A 251 -1.71 9.01 5.60
CA LYS A 251 -0.37 8.65 5.14
C LYS A 251 -0.41 7.48 4.15
N SER A 252 -1.20 6.45 4.41
CA SER A 252 -1.38 5.30 3.52
C SER A 252 -2.02 5.69 2.17
N PHE A 253 -2.88 6.72 2.13
CA PHE A 253 -3.50 7.23 0.92
C PHE A 253 -2.66 8.28 0.18
N VAL A 254 -1.91 9.13 0.91
CA VAL A 254 -1.13 10.25 0.32
C VAL A 254 -0.01 9.74 -0.58
N SER A 255 0.58 8.58 -0.30
CA SER A 255 1.61 8.00 -1.17
C SER A 255 1.13 7.77 -2.62
N LEU A 256 -0.20 7.80 -2.85
CA LEU A 256 -0.82 7.58 -4.16
C LEU A 256 -1.56 8.80 -4.73
N SER A 257 -1.84 9.83 -3.91
CA SER A 257 -2.71 10.96 -4.32
C SER A 257 -2.13 11.78 -5.47
N ASP A 258 -0.82 11.77 -5.60
CA ASP A 258 -0.07 12.63 -6.52
C ASP A 258 0.21 12.01 -7.90
N PHE A 259 -0.17 10.74 -8.08
CA PHE A 259 -0.07 10.07 -9.37
C PHE A 259 -1.32 10.36 -10.20
N SER A 260 -1.19 11.11 -11.29
CA SER A 260 -2.35 11.49 -12.12
C SER A 260 -3.05 10.24 -12.67
N ASN A 261 -4.38 10.32 -12.83
CA ASN A 261 -5.12 9.19 -13.41
C ASN A 261 -4.67 8.85 -14.84
N GLY A 262 -4.17 9.83 -15.61
CA GLY A 262 -3.64 9.62 -16.96
C GLY A 262 -2.31 8.86 -16.95
N ASP A 263 -1.41 9.23 -16.04
CA ASP A 263 -0.13 8.56 -15.88
C ASP A 263 -0.33 7.12 -15.35
N ALA A 264 -1.22 6.95 -14.35
CA ALA A 264 -1.59 5.64 -13.84
C ALA A 264 -2.16 4.72 -14.93
N PHE A 265 -3.06 5.24 -15.78
CA PHE A 265 -3.62 4.49 -16.91
C PHE A 265 -2.54 4.09 -17.93
N THR A 266 -1.65 5.02 -18.26
CA THR A 266 -0.56 4.76 -19.21
C THR A 266 0.41 3.74 -18.65
N PHE A 267 0.73 3.83 -17.36
CA PHE A 267 1.61 2.90 -16.68
C PHE A 267 1.02 1.48 -16.60
N ASP A 268 -0.25 1.37 -16.17
CA ASP A 268 -0.97 0.09 -16.13
C ASP A 268 -0.97 -0.60 -17.50
N LYS A 269 -1.29 0.15 -18.56
CA LYS A 269 -1.21 -0.36 -19.93
C LYS A 269 0.19 -0.86 -20.28
N ARG A 270 1.27 -0.17 -19.86
CA ARG A 270 2.65 -0.58 -20.11
C ARG A 270 3.07 -1.80 -19.28
N ILE A 271 2.55 -1.93 -18.06
CA ILE A 271 2.74 -3.15 -17.25
C ILE A 271 2.19 -4.38 -18.00
N GLN A 272 1.04 -4.24 -18.67
CA GLN A 272 0.43 -5.35 -19.40
C GLN A 272 1.09 -5.62 -20.75
N GLU A 273 1.48 -4.59 -21.50
CA GLU A 273 1.95 -4.71 -22.89
C GLU A 273 3.48 -4.80 -23.02
N ARG A 274 4.25 -4.10 -22.19
CA ARG A 274 5.71 -3.97 -22.36
C ARG A 274 6.52 -4.69 -21.29
N LEU A 275 6.14 -4.56 -20.02
CA LEU A 275 6.89 -5.18 -18.93
C LEU A 275 7.13 -6.69 -19.13
N PRO A 276 6.17 -7.49 -19.60
CA PRO A 276 6.40 -8.92 -19.82
C PRO A 276 7.55 -9.22 -20.80
N LEU A 277 7.82 -8.32 -21.75
CA LEU A 277 8.88 -8.50 -22.74
C LEU A 277 10.28 -8.34 -22.14
N TYR A 278 10.40 -7.63 -21.03
CA TYR A 278 11.68 -7.24 -20.44
C TYR A 278 11.88 -7.72 -19.00
N LYS A 279 10.83 -8.26 -18.39
CA LYS A 279 10.80 -8.63 -16.97
C LYS A 279 11.91 -9.60 -16.58
N ASP A 280 12.18 -10.61 -17.41
CA ASP A 280 13.23 -11.60 -17.13
C ASP A 280 14.61 -10.96 -17.14
N SER A 281 14.88 -10.08 -18.10
CA SER A 281 16.15 -9.32 -18.15
C SER A 281 16.31 -8.37 -16.98
N ILE A 282 15.21 -7.70 -16.56
CA ILE A 282 15.21 -6.81 -15.40
C ILE A 282 15.47 -7.62 -14.13
N ASN A 283 14.80 -8.77 -13.95
CA ASN A 283 15.00 -9.67 -12.81
C ASN A 283 16.45 -10.14 -12.74
N GLN A 284 17.00 -10.63 -13.87
CA GLN A 284 18.38 -11.14 -13.93
C GLN A 284 19.40 -10.08 -13.51
N VAL A 285 19.24 -8.84 -14.01
CA VAL A 285 20.14 -7.74 -13.63
C VAL A 285 19.92 -7.31 -12.18
N ALA A 286 18.67 -7.28 -11.71
CA ALA A 286 18.38 -6.94 -10.33
C ALA A 286 19.01 -7.95 -9.35
N GLU A 287 18.93 -9.25 -9.64
CA GLU A 287 19.58 -10.31 -8.86
C GLU A 287 21.12 -10.16 -8.89
N GLU A 288 21.72 -9.83 -10.05
CA GLU A 288 23.17 -9.62 -10.18
C GLU A 288 23.69 -8.49 -9.28
N PHE A 289 22.88 -7.46 -9.06
CA PHE A 289 23.24 -6.25 -8.30
C PHE A 289 22.64 -6.18 -6.90
N ASP A 290 21.95 -7.24 -6.43
CA ASP A 290 21.23 -7.28 -5.16
C ASP A 290 20.22 -6.10 -5.01
N LEU A 291 19.50 -5.85 -6.10
CA LEU A 291 18.44 -4.83 -6.18
C LEU A 291 17.05 -5.49 -6.24
N GLU A 292 16.05 -4.81 -5.71
CA GLU A 292 14.68 -5.17 -5.98
C GLU A 292 14.36 -4.90 -7.46
N TRP A 293 13.86 -5.93 -8.17
CA TRP A 293 13.55 -5.79 -9.59
C TRP A 293 12.48 -4.71 -9.85
N GLU A 294 11.57 -4.51 -8.91
CA GLU A 294 10.55 -3.47 -8.97
C GLU A 294 11.15 -2.06 -8.98
N LEU A 295 12.23 -1.85 -8.22
CA LEU A 295 12.95 -0.57 -8.23
C LEU A 295 13.66 -0.35 -9.56
N LEU A 296 14.39 -1.35 -10.05
CA LEU A 296 15.09 -1.26 -11.37
C LEU A 296 14.08 -1.07 -12.51
N ALA A 297 12.93 -1.76 -12.44
CA ALA A 297 11.83 -1.59 -13.40
C ALA A 297 11.24 -0.18 -13.34
N ALA A 298 11.05 0.38 -12.15
CA ALA A 298 10.52 1.75 -11.98
C ALA A 298 11.50 2.80 -12.54
N ILE A 299 12.79 2.66 -12.28
CA ILE A 299 13.84 3.55 -12.84
C ILE A 299 13.81 3.45 -14.35
N SER A 300 13.90 2.24 -14.93
CA SER A 300 13.92 2.05 -16.38
C SER A 300 12.63 2.53 -17.07
N TYR A 301 11.48 2.46 -16.37
CA TYR A 301 10.25 3.04 -16.89
C TYR A 301 10.31 4.58 -16.91
N GLN A 302 10.80 5.21 -15.85
CA GLN A 302 10.96 6.67 -15.79
C GLN A 302 11.90 7.15 -16.89
N GLU A 303 12.96 6.40 -17.20
CA GLU A 303 13.95 6.75 -18.22
C GLU A 303 13.40 6.64 -19.64
N SER A 304 12.79 5.51 -20.00
CA SER A 304 12.46 5.19 -21.38
C SER A 304 11.04 4.66 -21.62
N HIS A 305 10.21 4.57 -20.60
CA HIS A 305 8.94 3.81 -20.64
C HIS A 305 9.15 2.37 -21.15
N TRP A 306 10.25 1.73 -20.71
CA TRP A 306 10.68 0.40 -21.15
C TRP A 306 10.88 0.32 -22.68
N ASN A 307 11.59 1.28 -23.26
CA ASN A 307 11.97 1.27 -24.67
C ASN A 307 13.50 1.19 -24.82
N PRO A 308 14.08 0.02 -25.18
CA PRO A 308 15.54 -0.13 -25.33
C PRO A 308 16.17 0.79 -26.39
N TRP A 309 15.37 1.24 -27.36
CA TRP A 309 15.82 2.11 -28.45
C TRP A 309 15.54 3.60 -28.22
N ALA A 310 15.15 3.96 -27.00
CA ALA A 310 14.91 5.36 -26.68
C ALA A 310 16.14 6.21 -26.95
N THR A 311 15.92 7.41 -27.52
CA THR A 311 16.96 8.40 -27.78
C THR A 311 16.41 9.78 -27.49
N SER A 312 17.10 10.55 -26.66
CA SER A 312 16.73 11.95 -26.38
C SER A 312 17.37 12.92 -27.37
N PRO A 313 16.86 14.15 -27.48
CA PRO A 313 17.51 15.21 -28.25
C PRO A 313 18.94 15.51 -27.80
N THR A 314 19.29 15.25 -26.55
CA THR A 314 20.62 15.46 -25.96
C THR A 314 21.57 14.28 -26.15
N GLY A 315 21.11 13.20 -26.84
CA GLY A 315 21.97 12.06 -27.21
C GLY A 315 22.08 10.98 -26.12
N VAL A 316 21.29 11.01 -25.05
CA VAL A 316 21.17 9.87 -24.13
C VAL A 316 20.36 8.76 -24.78
N ARG A 317 20.71 7.48 -24.51
CA ARG A 317 20.11 6.33 -25.23
C ARG A 317 19.91 5.12 -24.34
N GLY A 318 19.01 4.25 -24.81
CA GLY A 318 18.77 2.92 -24.27
C GLY A 318 17.70 2.87 -23.18
N MET A 319 17.52 1.69 -22.63
CA MET A 319 16.52 1.41 -21.58
C MET A 319 16.67 2.33 -20.36
N MET A 320 17.94 2.63 -19.98
CA MET A 320 18.31 3.44 -18.80
C MET A 320 18.80 4.84 -19.17
N MET A 321 18.64 5.25 -20.42
CA MET A 321 18.97 6.60 -20.94
C MET A 321 20.38 7.09 -20.52
N LEU A 322 21.40 6.24 -20.73
CA LEU A 322 22.77 6.57 -20.35
C LEU A 322 23.37 7.63 -21.27
N THR A 323 24.11 8.58 -20.70
CA THR A 323 24.96 9.47 -21.47
C THR A 323 26.13 8.69 -22.09
N GLN A 324 26.75 9.22 -23.13
CA GLN A 324 27.94 8.58 -23.72
C GLN A 324 29.10 8.50 -22.73
N ARG A 325 29.25 9.53 -21.90
CA ARG A 325 30.30 9.58 -20.86
C ARG A 325 30.04 8.53 -19.78
N THR A 326 28.84 8.47 -19.21
CA THR A 326 28.47 7.48 -18.19
C THR A 326 28.62 6.06 -18.71
N ALA A 327 28.18 5.80 -19.95
CA ALA A 327 28.34 4.50 -20.59
C ALA A 327 29.84 4.10 -20.75
N ALA A 328 30.70 5.03 -21.14
CA ALA A 328 32.13 4.76 -21.26
C ALA A 328 32.77 4.49 -19.88
N GLU A 329 32.41 5.24 -18.84
CA GLU A 329 32.90 5.07 -17.47
C GLU A 329 32.49 3.70 -16.88
N LEU A 330 31.32 3.16 -17.29
CA LEU A 330 30.76 1.88 -16.84
C LEU A 330 31.06 0.71 -17.79
N GLY A 331 31.85 0.91 -18.86
CA GLY A 331 32.18 -0.13 -19.83
C GLY A 331 30.98 -0.61 -20.68
N VAL A 332 29.91 0.20 -20.80
CA VAL A 332 28.77 -0.07 -21.67
C VAL A 332 29.14 0.28 -23.12
N LEU A 333 29.28 -0.75 -23.95
CA LEU A 333 29.69 -0.58 -25.35
C LEU A 333 28.51 -0.20 -26.24
N GLU A 334 27.36 -0.80 -26.02
CA GLU A 334 26.14 -0.54 -26.78
C GLU A 334 24.98 -0.18 -25.84
N ARG A 335 24.64 1.12 -25.81
CA ARG A 335 23.61 1.66 -24.90
C ARG A 335 22.18 1.21 -25.25
N THR A 336 21.93 0.77 -26.47
CA THR A 336 20.65 0.25 -26.95
C THR A 336 20.55 -1.28 -26.78
N ASP A 337 21.64 -1.96 -26.43
CA ASP A 337 21.56 -3.32 -25.93
C ASP A 337 20.87 -3.34 -24.58
N LEU A 338 19.81 -4.15 -24.47
CA LEU A 338 18.93 -4.20 -23.30
C LEU A 338 19.72 -4.52 -22.02
N TYR A 339 20.53 -5.57 -22.07
CA TYR A 339 21.22 -6.07 -20.89
C TYR A 339 22.35 -5.14 -20.45
N GLN A 340 23.17 -4.64 -21.40
CA GLN A 340 24.22 -3.67 -21.10
C GLN A 340 23.64 -2.36 -20.55
N SER A 341 22.53 -1.90 -21.11
CA SER A 341 21.85 -0.68 -20.62
C SER A 341 21.32 -0.84 -19.19
N LEU A 342 20.64 -1.96 -18.90
CA LEU A 342 20.13 -2.24 -17.55
C LEU A 342 21.26 -2.37 -16.53
N ARG A 343 22.34 -3.13 -16.85
CA ARG A 343 23.51 -3.26 -15.97
C ARG A 343 24.19 -1.92 -15.70
N GLY A 344 24.45 -1.15 -16.75
CA GLY A 344 25.05 0.17 -16.60
C GLY A 344 24.21 1.10 -15.75
N GLY A 345 22.87 1.10 -15.92
CA GLY A 345 21.97 1.90 -15.10
C GLY A 345 21.92 1.46 -13.65
N ALA A 346 21.88 0.14 -13.39
CA ALA A 346 21.92 -0.42 -12.04
C ALA A 346 23.24 -0.08 -11.33
N GLU A 347 24.36 -0.28 -12.00
CA GLU A 347 25.69 0.05 -11.48
C GLU A 347 25.85 1.55 -11.17
N TYR A 348 25.37 2.41 -12.06
CA TYR A 348 25.38 3.86 -11.84
C TYR A 348 24.54 4.28 -10.64
N PHE A 349 23.33 3.73 -10.52
CA PHE A 349 22.48 3.99 -9.36
C PHE A 349 23.17 3.58 -8.05
N LEU A 350 23.73 2.37 -8.00
CA LEU A 350 24.43 1.87 -6.82
C LEU A 350 25.70 2.65 -6.50
N ASP A 351 26.44 3.14 -7.51
CA ASP A 351 27.58 4.02 -7.28
C ASP A 351 27.15 5.32 -6.59
N LEU A 352 26.08 5.95 -7.08
CA LEU A 352 25.52 7.14 -6.44
C LEU A 352 25.02 6.85 -5.03
N HIS A 353 24.38 5.71 -4.81
CA HIS A 353 23.87 5.27 -3.50
C HIS A 353 25.02 5.06 -2.50
N ARG A 354 26.12 4.42 -2.91
CA ARG A 354 27.32 4.20 -2.07
C ARG A 354 28.08 5.50 -1.75
N ARG A 355 28.03 6.47 -2.63
CA ARG A 355 28.73 7.77 -2.44
C ARG A 355 28.03 8.70 -1.44
N LEU A 356 26.79 8.42 -1.07
CA LEU A 356 26.11 9.16 -0.01
C LEU A 356 26.71 8.80 1.36
N PRO A 357 26.75 9.74 2.33
CA PRO A 357 27.18 9.48 3.70
C PRO A 357 26.51 8.29 4.36
N ASP A 358 27.25 7.52 5.16
CA ASP A 358 26.76 6.25 5.75
C ASP A 358 25.64 6.44 6.77
N ASP A 359 25.51 7.62 7.38
CA ASP A 359 24.48 7.99 8.34
C ASP A 359 23.15 8.44 7.71
N ILE A 360 23.06 8.38 6.38
CA ILE A 360 21.78 8.51 5.67
C ILE A 360 21.12 7.13 5.56
N PHE A 361 20.00 6.95 6.23
CA PHE A 361 19.26 5.69 6.23
C PHE A 361 18.11 5.68 5.21
N GLU A 362 17.59 4.49 4.90
CA GLU A 362 16.38 4.36 4.09
C GLU A 362 15.14 4.94 4.82
N PRO A 363 14.16 5.47 4.08
CA PRO A 363 14.07 5.56 2.60
C PRO A 363 14.75 6.78 1.99
N HIS A 364 15.44 7.59 2.79
CA HIS A 364 16.05 8.84 2.33
C HIS A 364 17.24 8.60 1.41
N ARG A 365 18.03 7.57 1.70
CA ARG A 365 19.23 7.22 0.93
C ARG A 365 18.89 6.89 -0.52
N THR A 366 17.94 5.99 -0.74
CA THR A 366 17.46 5.66 -2.09
C THR A 366 16.90 6.90 -2.81
N SER A 367 16.10 7.72 -2.12
CA SER A 367 15.51 8.93 -2.72
C SER A 367 16.55 9.96 -3.15
N LEU A 368 17.60 10.18 -2.33
CA LEU A 368 18.72 11.06 -2.64
C LEU A 368 19.57 10.50 -3.79
N ALA A 369 19.81 9.20 -3.84
CA ALA A 369 20.51 8.55 -4.95
C ALA A 369 19.74 8.70 -6.27
N LEU A 370 18.42 8.55 -6.26
CA LEU A 370 17.56 8.80 -7.43
C LEU A 370 17.60 10.26 -7.89
N ALA A 371 17.61 11.20 -6.95
CA ALA A 371 17.78 12.62 -7.28
C ALA A 371 19.14 12.88 -7.93
N ALA A 372 20.22 12.29 -7.37
CA ALA A 372 21.57 12.39 -7.95
C ALA A 372 21.65 11.73 -9.34
N TYR A 373 20.91 10.65 -9.59
CA TYR A 373 20.85 10.01 -10.91
C TYR A 373 20.34 10.98 -11.98
N ASN A 374 19.34 11.80 -11.64
CA ASN A 374 18.74 12.78 -12.56
C ASN A 374 19.57 14.08 -12.68
N VAL A 375 19.90 14.70 -11.53
CA VAL A 375 20.47 16.06 -11.52
C VAL A 375 22.01 16.06 -11.40
N GLY A 376 22.60 14.92 -11.06
CA GLY A 376 24.02 14.75 -10.78
C GLY A 376 24.39 14.98 -9.31
N MET A 377 25.34 14.19 -8.79
CA MET A 377 25.78 14.21 -7.39
C MET A 377 26.19 15.61 -6.93
N GLY A 378 26.89 16.38 -7.76
CA GLY A 378 27.34 17.73 -7.37
C GLY A 378 26.20 18.69 -7.07
N HIS A 379 25.14 18.69 -7.88
CA HIS A 379 23.97 19.52 -7.64
C HIS A 379 23.12 19.01 -6.47
N LEU A 380 23.09 17.69 -6.23
CA LEU A 380 22.49 17.15 -5.02
C LEU A 380 23.21 17.66 -3.76
N GLU A 381 24.54 17.65 -3.75
CA GLU A 381 25.33 18.19 -2.62
C GLU A 381 25.09 19.69 -2.43
N ASP A 382 25.02 20.48 -3.50
CA ASP A 382 24.63 21.89 -3.41
C ASP A 382 23.25 22.07 -2.77
N ALA A 383 22.29 21.22 -3.11
CA ALA A 383 20.95 21.24 -2.51
C ALA A 383 20.97 20.85 -1.02
N ARG A 384 21.77 19.84 -0.64
CA ARG A 384 21.92 19.42 0.76
C ARG A 384 22.54 20.53 1.61
N VAL A 385 23.58 21.18 1.12
CA VAL A 385 24.20 22.35 1.77
C VAL A 385 23.18 23.51 1.91
N LEU A 386 22.38 23.74 0.86
CA LEU A 386 21.33 24.77 0.92
C LEU A 386 20.27 24.41 1.95
N THR A 387 19.85 23.15 2.02
CA THR A 387 18.89 22.64 3.00
C THR A 387 19.35 22.91 4.43
N GLU A 388 20.61 22.57 4.75
CA GLU A 388 21.22 22.82 6.05
C GLU A 388 21.24 24.33 6.40
N LYS A 389 21.67 25.18 5.45
CA LYS A 389 21.65 26.65 5.62
C LYS A 389 20.27 27.21 5.88
N MET A 390 19.23 26.56 5.38
CA MET A 390 17.82 26.97 5.56
C MET A 390 17.17 26.34 6.80
N GLY A 391 17.93 25.55 7.59
CA GLY A 391 17.49 24.95 8.87
C GLY A 391 16.77 23.59 8.71
N GLY A 392 16.83 22.99 7.53
CA GLY A 392 16.37 21.62 7.28
C GLY A 392 17.46 20.58 7.50
N ASP A 393 17.08 19.31 7.52
CA ASP A 393 17.99 18.17 7.66
C ASP A 393 18.51 17.76 6.28
N PRO A 394 19.82 17.89 5.98
CA PRO A 394 20.43 17.51 4.70
C PRO A 394 20.46 16.00 4.43
N HIS A 395 20.12 15.17 5.44
CA HIS A 395 20.01 13.71 5.33
C HIS A 395 18.57 13.25 5.08
N ASN A 396 17.60 14.15 5.23
CA ASN A 396 16.18 13.88 5.03
C ASN A 396 15.73 14.30 3.61
N TRP A 397 15.33 13.34 2.78
CA TRP A 397 14.84 13.62 1.43
C TRP A 397 13.67 14.62 1.40
N MET A 398 12.76 14.55 2.39
CA MET A 398 11.60 15.46 2.42
C MET A 398 12.05 16.92 2.56
N ASP A 399 13.09 17.17 3.37
CA ASP A 399 13.66 18.50 3.54
C ASP A 399 14.44 18.93 2.29
N VAL A 400 15.33 18.05 1.77
CA VAL A 400 16.13 18.32 0.56
C VAL A 400 15.23 18.59 -0.65
N SER A 401 14.14 17.85 -0.80
CA SER A 401 13.20 18.02 -1.91
C SER A 401 12.51 19.40 -1.91
N ASN A 402 12.37 20.04 -0.75
CA ASN A 402 11.81 21.40 -0.66
C ASN A 402 12.79 22.46 -1.17
N TYR A 403 14.09 22.25 -1.04
CA TYR A 403 15.11 23.24 -1.40
C TYR A 403 15.83 22.94 -2.73
N LEU A 404 15.81 21.71 -3.21
CA LEU A 404 16.40 21.34 -4.50
C LEU A 404 15.87 22.22 -5.67
N PRO A 405 14.57 22.58 -5.76
CA PRO A 405 14.05 23.49 -6.77
C PRO A 405 14.67 24.91 -6.72
N TYR A 406 15.21 25.33 -5.58
CA TYR A 406 15.81 26.64 -5.43
C TYR A 406 17.10 26.80 -6.24
N LEU A 407 17.76 25.68 -6.64
CA LEU A 407 18.89 25.72 -7.57
C LEU A 407 18.52 26.23 -8.98
N GLN A 408 17.24 26.49 -9.26
CA GLN A 408 16.79 27.19 -10.48
C GLN A 408 16.76 28.72 -10.30
N ILE A 409 16.88 29.22 -9.07
CA ILE A 409 16.76 30.65 -8.72
C ILE A 409 18.15 31.23 -8.51
N LYS A 410 18.53 32.25 -9.28
CA LYS A 410 19.89 32.84 -9.31
C LYS A 410 20.44 33.16 -7.90
N LYS A 411 19.64 33.76 -7.04
CA LYS A 411 20.01 34.09 -5.65
C LYS A 411 20.54 32.88 -4.86
N TYR A 412 20.05 31.68 -5.14
CA TYR A 412 20.39 30.48 -4.38
C TYR A 412 21.46 29.63 -5.05
N TYR A 413 21.49 29.54 -6.40
CA TYR A 413 22.49 28.73 -7.09
C TYR A 413 23.83 29.47 -7.28
N GLU A 414 23.86 30.80 -7.39
CA GLU A 414 25.07 31.56 -7.67
C GLU A 414 26.18 31.36 -6.59
N PRO A 415 25.84 31.24 -5.28
CA PRO A 415 26.82 30.95 -4.24
C PRO A 415 27.14 29.45 -4.08
N THR A 416 26.55 28.55 -4.85
CA THR A 416 26.82 27.12 -4.76
C THR A 416 28.01 26.71 -5.61
N LYS A 417 28.59 25.54 -5.34
CA LYS A 417 29.80 25.06 -6.02
C LYS A 417 29.52 24.68 -7.49
N HIS A 418 28.34 24.12 -7.79
CA HIS A 418 28.02 23.59 -9.10
C HIS A 418 27.03 24.45 -9.89
N GLY A 419 26.41 25.45 -9.23
CA GLY A 419 25.58 26.45 -9.88
C GLY A 419 24.17 25.97 -10.24
N TYR A 420 23.66 26.43 -11.37
CA TYR A 420 22.29 26.16 -11.82
C TYR A 420 22.01 24.69 -12.06
N ALA A 421 20.87 24.21 -11.52
CA ALA A 421 20.33 22.87 -11.78
C ALA A 421 18.80 22.90 -11.91
N ARG A 422 18.25 21.95 -12.68
CA ARG A 422 16.79 21.75 -12.82
C ARG A 422 16.22 20.97 -11.64
N GLY A 423 16.36 21.51 -10.43
CA GLY A 423 16.01 20.81 -9.20
C GLY A 423 14.54 20.37 -9.11
N ALA A 424 13.60 21.13 -9.68
CA ALA A 424 12.19 20.72 -9.71
C ALA A 424 11.95 19.46 -10.57
N GLU A 425 12.72 19.29 -11.68
CA GLU A 425 12.65 18.08 -12.49
C GLU A 425 13.14 16.87 -11.71
N ALA A 426 14.21 17.00 -10.91
CA ALA A 426 14.71 15.91 -10.06
C ALA A 426 13.71 15.51 -8.96
N VAL A 427 13.03 16.47 -8.34
CA VAL A 427 11.96 16.15 -7.35
C VAL A 427 10.83 15.37 -8.01
N THR A 428 10.39 15.81 -9.21
CA THR A 428 9.36 15.11 -9.98
C THR A 428 9.82 13.71 -10.40
N TYR A 429 11.07 13.56 -10.81
CA TYR A 429 11.69 12.30 -11.19
C TYR A 429 11.65 11.27 -10.05
N VAL A 430 12.10 11.66 -8.85
CA VAL A 430 12.06 10.79 -7.67
C VAL A 430 10.63 10.40 -7.32
N LYS A 431 9.70 11.36 -7.29
CA LYS A 431 8.29 11.12 -7.01
C LYS A 431 7.65 10.13 -8.00
N ASN A 432 7.95 10.27 -9.29
CA ASN A 432 7.43 9.37 -10.31
C ASN A 432 7.96 7.94 -10.10
N ILE A 433 9.27 7.77 -9.86
CA ILE A 433 9.84 6.44 -9.61
C ILE A 433 9.23 5.81 -8.35
N GLN A 434 9.04 6.57 -7.28
CA GLN A 434 8.38 6.07 -6.07
C GLN A 434 6.95 5.59 -6.35
N ASN A 435 6.20 6.31 -7.18
CA ASN A 435 4.85 5.91 -7.59
C ASN A 435 4.85 4.64 -8.45
N TYR A 436 5.76 4.53 -9.44
CA TYR A 436 5.89 3.33 -10.28
C TYR A 436 6.33 2.12 -9.46
N TYR A 437 7.33 2.29 -8.63
CA TYR A 437 7.84 1.26 -7.74
C TYR A 437 6.73 0.73 -6.80
N GLN A 438 6.03 1.63 -6.12
CA GLN A 438 4.91 1.28 -5.25
C GLN A 438 3.81 0.53 -6.00
N THR A 439 3.49 0.97 -7.21
CA THR A 439 2.48 0.31 -8.06
C THR A 439 2.92 -1.11 -8.42
N LEU A 440 4.20 -1.32 -8.77
CA LEU A 440 4.74 -2.66 -9.09
C LEU A 440 4.74 -3.60 -7.87
N ILE A 441 5.12 -3.10 -6.68
CA ILE A 441 5.01 -3.86 -5.42
C ILE A 441 3.56 -4.30 -5.20
N TRP A 442 2.60 -3.40 -5.38
CA TRP A 442 1.20 -3.73 -5.17
C TRP A 442 0.64 -4.69 -6.22
N HIS A 443 1.04 -4.54 -7.49
CA HIS A 443 0.73 -5.55 -8.51
C HIS A 443 1.23 -6.94 -8.12
N LYS A 444 2.44 -7.04 -7.58
CA LYS A 444 3.03 -8.31 -7.11
C LYS A 444 2.24 -8.90 -5.94
N LEU A 445 1.91 -8.09 -4.92
CA LEU A 445 1.14 -8.52 -3.75
C LEU A 445 -0.23 -9.04 -4.16
N VAL A 446 -0.95 -8.23 -4.93
CA VAL A 446 -2.31 -8.52 -5.39
C VAL A 446 -2.35 -9.69 -6.39
N SER A 447 -1.28 -9.94 -7.18
CA SER A 447 -1.19 -11.09 -8.10
C SER A 447 -0.98 -12.43 -7.38
N LYS A 448 -0.30 -12.43 -6.23
CA LYS A 448 -0.08 -13.64 -5.44
C LYS A 448 -1.39 -14.18 -4.85
N ASP A 449 -2.35 -13.32 -4.53
CA ASP A 449 -3.67 -13.73 -4.03
C ASP A 449 -4.51 -14.46 -5.09
N SER A 450 -4.28 -14.20 -6.38
CA SER A 450 -5.09 -14.78 -7.48
C SER A 450 -4.72 -16.20 -7.87
N THR A 451 -3.63 -16.77 -7.38
CA THR A 451 -3.24 -18.17 -7.69
C THR A 451 -4.02 -19.20 -6.87
N GLN A 452 -4.89 -18.80 -5.95
CA GLN A 452 -5.63 -19.70 -5.07
C GLN A 452 -7.11 -19.92 -5.43
N THR A 453 -7.69 -19.18 -6.39
CA THR A 453 -9.08 -19.42 -6.79
C THR A 453 -9.25 -19.15 -8.28
N SER A 454 -9.37 -20.21 -9.08
CA SER A 454 -10.17 -20.13 -10.30
C SER A 454 -11.62 -19.96 -9.84
N PRO A 455 -12.28 -18.82 -10.05
CA PRO A 455 -13.66 -18.69 -9.64
C PRO A 455 -14.53 -19.56 -10.56
N ASP A 456 -15.08 -20.64 -10.03
CA ASP A 456 -16.31 -21.17 -10.57
C ASP A 456 -17.38 -20.08 -10.36
N PHE A 457 -17.73 -19.38 -11.44
CA PHE A 457 -18.82 -18.41 -11.43
C PHE A 457 -20.14 -19.13 -11.12
N GLN A 458 -20.48 -19.23 -9.84
CA GLN A 458 -21.81 -19.68 -9.44
C GLN A 458 -22.73 -18.45 -9.37
N VAL A 459 -23.72 -18.41 -10.25
CA VAL A 459 -24.83 -17.47 -10.13
C VAL A 459 -25.64 -17.90 -8.90
N ALA A 460 -25.40 -17.26 -7.77
CA ALA A 460 -26.24 -17.45 -6.60
C ALA A 460 -27.52 -16.60 -6.77
N LEU A 461 -28.60 -17.27 -7.13
CA LEU A 461 -29.92 -16.68 -6.97
C LEU A 461 -30.13 -16.43 -5.48
N LEU A 462 -30.60 -15.23 -5.10
CA LEU A 462 -31.03 -14.96 -3.74
C LEU A 462 -32.05 -16.03 -3.32
N PRO A 463 -31.98 -16.61 -2.09
CA PRO A 463 -32.86 -17.69 -1.70
C PRO A 463 -34.33 -17.28 -1.89
N ASN A 464 -35.10 -18.06 -2.62
CA ASN A 464 -36.55 -17.85 -2.86
C ASN A 464 -37.40 -17.70 -1.60
N SER A 465 -36.83 -17.93 -0.43
CA SER A 465 -37.50 -17.75 0.86
C SER A 465 -37.79 -16.30 1.26
N ILE A 466 -37.28 -15.31 0.50
CA ILE A 466 -37.53 -13.87 0.77
C ILE A 466 -38.65 -13.35 -0.14
N THR A 467 -38.99 -14.02 -1.23
CA THR A 467 -40.14 -13.68 -2.08
C THR A 467 -41.35 -14.49 -1.68
N GLY A 468 -41.96 -14.14 -0.55
CA GLY A 468 -43.25 -14.70 -0.15
C GLY A 468 -44.39 -14.21 -1.05
N LYS A 469 -44.53 -14.75 -2.25
CA LYS A 469 -45.79 -14.77 -3.01
C LYS A 469 -45.82 -16.00 -3.91
N HIS A 470 -46.52 -17.03 -3.47
CA HIS A 470 -47.11 -18.03 -4.37
C HIS A 470 -48.01 -17.33 -5.39
N TRP A 471 -47.64 -17.39 -6.64
CA TRP A 471 -48.59 -17.23 -7.72
C TRP A 471 -49.16 -18.61 -8.03
N SER A 472 -50.37 -18.93 -7.51
CA SER A 472 -51.15 -20.02 -8.02
C SER A 472 -51.66 -19.64 -9.40
N ALA A 473 -51.37 -20.49 -10.36
CA ALA A 473 -51.93 -20.41 -11.70
C ALA A 473 -53.46 -20.54 -11.67
N LEU A 474 -54.11 -19.67 -12.40
CA LEU A 474 -55.37 -19.93 -13.10
C LEU A 474 -55.19 -19.51 -14.56
#